data_0d209992c15103152706052752b65905
#
_entry.id   0d209992c15103152706052752b65905
#
_cell.length_a   1.000
_cell.length_b   1.000
_cell.length_c   1.000
_cell.angle_alpha   90.00
_cell.angle_beta   90.00
_cell.angle_gamma   90.00
#
_symmetry.space_group_name_H-M   'P 1'
#
loop_
_entity.id
_entity.type
_entity.pdbx_description
1 polymer ?
#
loop_
_entity_poly.entity_id
_entity_poly.type
_entity_poly.pdbx_seq_one_letter_code
_entity_poly.pdbx_strand_id
1 'polypeptide(L)'
;MKISFNLHMTNTTFRGTTAIRAVTDSHQEARLESALLSKIGKDAEKQNNILLLNGGDLFGGVYSRDLMADLYLQFKKLHPNVEVVMTIGNNDFISVQDKYAPKNPNDKRTPIEFYKDTIKQFEENGINVVCANVKDKDTGDCPDWIKPYTIVERDGDRIFVTGFCVDRLPNKALNIDVIEQTKAFEMLKSAIDEEKPDSIIVLNHDYANTSRKLFDYANEQGINIDLIVGGHDHDNPKPEPDINLYSPKTFSKTMFEMDLQIRDNVKRLMNIKEVESSSLPLAEELEAVISPYEQESGILDKVAPHVLNLPKLYAHPGALGTFIADGIKDLSGTDVAFFESNVVRVPLYYKENADILNYDTRKIITFDSTVQKACLTVTGLKEVLTSAVENRLKFGEQNARFLQCSSNLKIVGEGNSKDKTYSIKQIYFNHEPLLDDNSQPIEPARTISCAFDNYIPNDNRGIELTNSDKTDVILDGKKLRIDEVLKRQLQNAEGKYEKGSTYRKFALEETIV
;
A
#
# COMPACT_ATOMS: atom_id res chain seq x y z
N MET A 1 -69.87 -24.43 -14.30
CA MET A 1 -69.03 -23.99 -13.16
C MET A 1 -67.80 -23.26 -13.74
N LYS A 2 -67.82 -21.91 -13.79
CA LYS A 2 -66.68 -21.11 -14.26
C LYS A 2 -65.85 -20.80 -13.04
N ILE A 3 -64.63 -21.36 -12.98
CA ILE A 3 -63.63 -21.02 -11.95
C ILE A 3 -62.87 -19.78 -12.45
N SER A 4 -63.14 -18.65 -11.82
CA SER A 4 -62.44 -17.39 -12.07
C SER A 4 -61.17 -17.39 -11.21
N PHE A 5 -60.01 -17.51 -11.82
CA PHE A 5 -58.74 -17.27 -11.15
C PHE A 5 -58.50 -15.74 -11.05
N ASN A 6 -58.73 -15.17 -9.87
CA ASN A 6 -58.20 -13.85 -9.56
C ASN A 6 -56.70 -13.98 -9.31
N LEU A 7 -55.90 -13.66 -10.32
CA LEU A 7 -54.47 -13.34 -10.10
C LEU A 7 -54.42 -12.02 -9.31
N HIS A 8 -54.20 -12.11 -8.02
CA HIS A 8 -53.67 -10.97 -7.28
C HIS A 8 -52.24 -10.78 -7.79
N MET A 9 -52.04 -9.89 -8.74
CA MET A 9 -50.72 -9.30 -8.98
C MET A 9 -50.43 -8.43 -7.76
N THR A 10 -49.70 -8.98 -6.81
CA THR A 10 -48.95 -8.15 -5.86
C THR A 10 -48.07 -7.25 -6.69
N ASN A 11 -48.24 -5.94 -6.58
CA ASN A 11 -47.31 -4.96 -7.12
C ASN A 11 -45.96 -5.20 -6.44
N THR A 12 -45.17 -6.09 -7.04
CA THR A 12 -43.75 -6.18 -6.72
C THR A 12 -43.15 -4.89 -7.24
N THR A 13 -42.89 -3.96 -6.35
CA THR A 13 -42.07 -2.78 -6.64
C THR A 13 -40.69 -3.29 -7.03
N PHE A 14 -40.47 -3.33 -8.34
CA PHE A 14 -39.13 -3.62 -8.89
C PHE A 14 -38.27 -2.37 -8.59
N ARG A 15 -37.54 -2.36 -7.47
CA ARG A 15 -36.48 -1.43 -7.26
C ARG A 15 -35.28 -1.90 -8.10
N GLY A 16 -34.46 -0.98 -8.55
CA GLY A 16 -33.44 -1.24 -9.56
C GLY A 16 -32.32 -2.17 -9.09
N THR A 17 -31.40 -2.41 -9.98
CA THR A 17 -30.15 -3.12 -9.70
C THR A 17 -29.02 -2.12 -9.82
N THR A 18 -28.25 -1.89 -8.76
CA THR A 18 -27.04 -1.04 -8.80
C THR A 18 -25.86 -1.86 -9.23
N ALA A 19 -25.22 -1.47 -10.34
CA ALA A 19 -24.01 -2.10 -10.82
C ALA A 19 -22.81 -1.55 -10.07
N ILE A 20 -22.19 -2.37 -9.24
CA ILE A 20 -21.01 -2.00 -8.44
C ILE A 20 -19.75 -2.38 -9.18
N ARG A 21 -18.77 -1.48 -9.15
CA ARG A 21 -17.39 -1.68 -9.60
C ARG A 21 -16.48 -1.33 -8.43
N ALA A 22 -15.78 -2.33 -7.88
CA ALA A 22 -14.94 -2.16 -6.71
C ALA A 22 -13.46 -2.27 -7.09
N VAL A 23 -12.68 -1.24 -6.72
CA VAL A 23 -11.21 -1.17 -6.87
C VAL A 23 -10.60 -0.81 -5.52
N THR A 24 -9.30 -1.04 -5.34
CA THR A 24 -8.56 -0.66 -4.13
C THR A 24 -7.06 -0.65 -4.39
N ASP A 25 -6.28 -0.06 -3.46
CA ASP A 25 -4.81 -0.15 -3.41
C ASP A 25 -4.16 0.09 -4.79
N SER A 26 -4.58 1.15 -5.45
CA SER A 26 -4.07 1.53 -6.76
C SER A 26 -2.57 1.84 -6.69
N HIS A 27 -2.12 2.46 -5.59
CA HIS A 27 -0.71 2.83 -5.39
C HIS A 27 -0.11 3.52 -6.61
N GLN A 28 -0.89 4.42 -7.22
CA GLN A 28 -0.47 5.20 -8.40
C GLN A 28 -0.04 4.32 -9.60
N GLU A 29 -0.66 3.18 -9.81
CA GLU A 29 -0.49 2.37 -11.02
C GLU A 29 -1.37 2.92 -12.16
N ALA A 30 -1.02 4.10 -12.67
CA ALA A 30 -1.86 4.90 -13.55
C ALA A 30 -2.36 4.15 -14.79
N ARG A 31 -1.52 3.34 -15.44
CA ARG A 31 -1.93 2.59 -16.64
C ARG A 31 -2.95 1.49 -16.34
N LEU A 32 -2.74 0.72 -15.29
CA LEU A 32 -3.67 -0.36 -14.91
C LEU A 32 -4.98 0.23 -14.38
N GLU A 33 -4.91 1.28 -13.56
CA GLU A 33 -6.09 1.99 -13.07
C GLU A 33 -6.91 2.57 -14.22
N SER A 34 -6.25 3.21 -15.19
CA SER A 34 -6.93 3.76 -16.37
C SER A 34 -7.57 2.69 -17.25
N ALA A 35 -6.99 1.50 -17.32
CA ALA A 35 -7.61 0.38 -18.03
C ALA A 35 -8.90 -0.08 -17.34
N LEU A 36 -8.92 -0.12 -15.99
CA LEU A 36 -10.14 -0.40 -15.22
C LEU A 36 -11.18 0.71 -15.42
N LEU A 37 -10.78 1.99 -15.28
CA LEU A 37 -11.66 3.13 -15.51
C LEU A 37 -12.23 3.14 -16.94
N SER A 38 -11.43 2.80 -17.95
CA SER A 38 -11.87 2.68 -19.34
C SER A 38 -12.94 1.60 -19.51
N LYS A 39 -12.79 0.47 -18.83
CA LYS A 39 -13.80 -0.59 -18.82
C LYS A 39 -15.10 -0.12 -18.17
N ILE A 40 -14.98 0.57 -17.02
CA ILE A 40 -16.14 1.13 -16.29
C ILE A 40 -16.86 2.17 -17.16
N GLY A 41 -16.12 3.04 -17.85
CA GLY A 41 -16.67 4.03 -18.77
C GLY A 41 -17.47 3.39 -19.91
N LYS A 42 -16.94 2.33 -20.54
CA LYS A 42 -17.68 1.56 -21.56
C LYS A 42 -18.94 0.88 -21.04
N ASP A 43 -18.92 0.47 -19.79
CA ASP A 43 -20.14 -0.07 -19.15
C ASP A 43 -21.16 1.05 -18.91
N ALA A 44 -20.69 2.25 -18.51
CA ALA A 44 -21.54 3.42 -18.27
C ALA A 44 -22.24 3.97 -19.52
N GLU A 45 -21.72 3.69 -20.70
CA GLU A 45 -22.42 3.98 -21.96
C GLU A 45 -23.66 3.13 -22.18
N LYS A 46 -23.73 1.96 -21.51
CA LYS A 46 -24.81 0.99 -21.68
C LYS A 46 -25.81 1.00 -20.53
N GLN A 47 -25.40 1.52 -19.38
CA GLN A 47 -26.21 1.53 -18.16
C GLN A 47 -25.89 2.75 -17.30
N ASN A 48 -26.92 3.34 -16.68
CA ASN A 48 -26.81 4.61 -15.96
C ASN A 48 -26.72 4.44 -14.43
N ASN A 49 -26.54 3.23 -13.93
CA ASN A 49 -26.62 2.90 -12.51
C ASN A 49 -25.32 2.34 -11.94
N ILE A 50 -24.18 2.79 -12.47
CA ILE A 50 -22.87 2.34 -11.98
C ILE A 50 -22.47 3.12 -10.73
N LEU A 51 -22.04 2.38 -9.71
CA LEU A 51 -21.40 2.86 -8.50
C LEU A 51 -19.96 2.33 -8.46
N LEU A 52 -18.99 3.23 -8.66
CA LEU A 52 -17.57 2.93 -8.51
C LEU A 52 -17.16 3.15 -7.05
N LEU A 53 -16.67 2.11 -6.42
CA LEU A 53 -16.19 2.08 -5.04
C LEU A 53 -14.67 1.89 -5.02
N ASN A 54 -13.95 2.76 -4.31
CA ASN A 54 -12.51 2.62 -4.12
C ASN A 54 -12.19 2.43 -2.63
N GLY A 55 -11.57 1.30 -2.31
CA GLY A 55 -11.21 0.88 -0.95
C GLY A 55 -9.99 1.56 -0.34
N GLY A 56 -9.49 2.66 -0.91
CA GLY A 56 -8.35 3.45 -0.39
C GLY A 56 -7.01 3.11 -1.02
N ASP A 57 -5.96 3.80 -0.58
CA ASP A 57 -4.60 3.75 -1.13
C ASP A 57 -4.56 4.03 -2.64
N LEU A 58 -5.24 5.09 -3.04
CA LEU A 58 -5.13 5.63 -4.40
C LEU A 58 -3.73 6.16 -4.67
N PHE A 59 -3.11 6.77 -3.65
CA PHE A 59 -1.79 7.39 -3.68
C PHE A 59 -0.70 6.50 -3.05
N GLY A 60 0.55 6.98 -3.02
CA GLY A 60 1.66 6.25 -2.40
C GLY A 60 2.29 5.19 -3.31
N GLY A 61 2.55 5.51 -4.57
CA GLY A 61 3.07 4.55 -5.56
C GLY A 61 4.05 5.12 -6.58
N VAL A 62 3.99 4.58 -7.80
CA VAL A 62 4.99 4.77 -8.85
C VAL A 62 4.85 6.10 -9.57
N TYR A 63 3.64 6.46 -9.98
CA TYR A 63 3.33 7.71 -10.66
C TYR A 63 3.08 8.85 -9.68
N SER A 64 2.87 10.07 -10.16
CA SER A 64 2.56 11.19 -9.27
C SER A 64 1.13 11.14 -8.77
N ARG A 65 0.90 11.76 -7.60
CA ARG A 65 -0.43 11.96 -7.06
C ARG A 65 -1.30 12.83 -7.97
N ASP A 66 -0.71 13.87 -8.57
CA ASP A 66 -1.41 14.75 -9.51
C ASP A 66 -2.00 13.98 -10.66
N LEU A 67 -1.21 13.07 -11.25
CA LEU A 67 -1.68 12.24 -12.36
C LEU A 67 -2.87 11.38 -11.95
N MET A 68 -2.83 10.78 -10.77
CA MET A 68 -3.95 9.95 -10.30
C MET A 68 -5.21 10.79 -10.04
N ALA A 69 -5.05 11.98 -9.48
CA ALA A 69 -6.15 12.92 -9.31
C ALA A 69 -6.74 13.34 -10.67
N ASP A 70 -5.88 13.75 -11.61
CA ASP A 70 -6.28 14.14 -12.97
C ASP A 70 -7.01 13.01 -13.71
N LEU A 71 -6.58 11.75 -13.53
CA LEU A 71 -7.25 10.59 -14.13
C LEU A 71 -8.69 10.41 -13.63
N TYR A 72 -8.92 10.52 -12.31
CA TYR A 72 -10.25 10.39 -11.75
C TYR A 72 -11.13 11.59 -12.11
N LEU A 73 -10.59 12.80 -12.14
CA LEU A 73 -11.30 14.01 -12.59
C LEU A 73 -11.68 13.92 -14.07
N GLN A 74 -10.76 13.47 -14.93
CA GLN A 74 -11.04 13.26 -16.35
C GLN A 74 -12.07 12.15 -16.55
N PHE A 75 -11.93 11.02 -15.84
CA PHE A 75 -12.92 9.95 -15.87
C PHE A 75 -14.33 10.46 -15.49
N LYS A 76 -14.44 11.20 -14.39
CA LYS A 76 -15.73 11.74 -13.93
C LYS A 76 -16.30 12.76 -14.91
N LYS A 77 -15.47 13.57 -15.56
CA LYS A 77 -15.89 14.49 -16.61
C LYS A 77 -16.44 13.77 -17.85
N LEU A 78 -15.85 12.65 -18.23
CA LEU A 78 -16.29 11.82 -19.36
C LEU A 78 -17.56 11.03 -19.02
N HIS A 79 -17.69 10.59 -17.78
CA HIS A 79 -18.77 9.72 -17.32
C HIS A 79 -19.46 10.30 -16.08
N PRO A 80 -20.17 11.45 -16.22
CA PRO A 80 -20.82 12.14 -15.09
C PRO A 80 -21.93 11.31 -14.43
N ASN A 81 -22.47 10.31 -15.13
CA ASN A 81 -23.48 9.37 -14.63
C ASN A 81 -22.93 8.26 -13.74
N VAL A 82 -21.61 8.05 -13.69
CA VAL A 82 -20.98 7.12 -12.74
C VAL A 82 -20.85 7.81 -11.39
N GLU A 83 -21.44 7.23 -10.36
CA GLU A 83 -21.19 7.68 -8.99
C GLU A 83 -19.88 7.12 -8.50
N VAL A 84 -19.04 7.94 -7.87
CA VAL A 84 -17.73 7.54 -7.37
C VAL A 84 -17.67 7.83 -5.87
N VAL A 85 -17.42 6.79 -5.08
CA VAL A 85 -17.17 6.92 -3.64
C VAL A 85 -15.88 6.20 -3.30
N MET A 86 -14.99 6.86 -2.58
CA MET A 86 -13.72 6.30 -2.15
C MET A 86 -13.49 6.53 -0.67
N THR A 87 -12.71 5.65 -0.06
CA THR A 87 -12.18 5.89 1.28
C THR A 87 -10.71 6.25 1.21
N ILE A 88 -10.12 6.52 2.36
CA ILE A 88 -8.72 6.86 2.53
C ILE A 88 -7.97 5.62 3.02
N GLY A 89 -6.80 5.36 2.45
CA GLY A 89 -5.85 4.37 2.96
C GLY A 89 -4.67 5.02 3.69
N ASN A 90 -3.84 4.21 4.33
CA ASN A 90 -2.70 4.72 5.09
C ASN A 90 -1.61 5.35 4.20
N ASN A 91 -1.45 4.88 2.97
CA ASN A 91 -0.47 5.45 2.04
C ASN A 91 -0.93 6.78 1.46
N ASP A 92 -2.22 7.06 1.44
CA ASP A 92 -2.75 8.37 1.05
C ASP A 92 -2.24 9.48 1.97
N PHE A 93 -2.08 9.19 3.26
CA PHE A 93 -1.50 10.13 4.24
C PHE A 93 0.03 10.13 4.24
N ILE A 94 0.69 8.98 4.02
CA ILE A 94 2.16 8.90 3.95
C ILE A 94 2.69 9.74 2.80
N SER A 95 2.00 9.73 1.68
CA SER A 95 2.34 10.53 0.50
C SER A 95 2.34 12.04 0.75
N VAL A 96 1.63 12.45 1.79
CA VAL A 96 1.51 13.86 2.20
C VAL A 96 2.78 14.38 2.86
N GLN A 97 3.62 13.53 3.45
CA GLN A 97 4.66 14.01 4.36
C GLN A 97 5.92 14.55 3.69
N ASP A 98 6.41 13.98 2.58
CA ASP A 98 7.75 14.36 2.10
C ASP A 98 8.03 14.17 0.60
N LYS A 99 7.10 13.66 -0.23
CA LYS A 99 7.58 12.88 -1.38
C LYS A 99 7.31 13.44 -2.75
N TYR A 100 6.40 14.35 -2.89
CA TYR A 100 6.03 14.85 -4.19
C TYR A 100 6.17 16.37 -4.23
N ALA A 101 7.30 16.81 -4.79
CA ALA A 101 7.33 18.19 -5.26
C ALA A 101 6.15 18.38 -6.22
N PRO A 102 5.31 19.38 -6.02
CA PRO A 102 4.24 19.68 -6.96
C PRO A 102 4.85 19.85 -8.36
N LYS A 103 4.12 19.42 -9.41
CA LYS A 103 4.53 19.64 -10.80
C LYS A 103 4.92 21.08 -11.10
N ASN A 104 4.27 22.00 -10.42
CA ASN A 104 4.57 23.41 -10.54
C ASN A 104 5.66 23.79 -9.53
N PRO A 105 6.89 24.13 -9.94
CA PRO A 105 7.96 24.55 -9.04
C PRO A 105 7.62 25.86 -8.27
N ASN A 106 6.56 26.56 -8.68
CA ASN A 106 6.04 27.74 -7.99
C ASN A 106 4.92 27.41 -7.00
N ASP A 107 4.46 26.18 -6.92
CA ASP A 107 3.47 25.75 -5.92
C ASP A 107 4.14 25.69 -4.55
N LYS A 108 3.67 26.53 -3.64
CA LYS A 108 4.18 26.65 -2.27
C LYS A 108 3.32 25.95 -1.23
N ARG A 109 2.27 25.24 -1.67
CA ARG A 109 1.41 24.50 -0.75
C ARG A 109 2.20 23.40 -0.05
N THR A 110 1.95 23.27 1.23
CA THR A 110 2.42 22.08 1.97
C THR A 110 1.76 20.82 1.42
N PRO A 111 2.36 19.64 1.60
CA PRO A 111 1.75 18.39 1.17
C PRO A 111 0.32 18.19 1.67
N ILE A 112 0.00 18.64 2.89
CA ILE A 112 -1.35 18.53 3.44
C ILE A 112 -2.34 19.48 2.77
N GLU A 113 -1.93 20.72 2.50
CA GLU A 113 -2.77 21.67 1.76
C GLU A 113 -3.08 21.14 0.37
N PHE A 114 -2.08 20.56 -0.30
CA PHE A 114 -2.29 19.90 -1.58
C PHE A 114 -3.29 18.74 -1.49
N TYR A 115 -3.21 17.91 -0.45
CA TYR A 115 -4.11 16.77 -0.26
C TYR A 115 -5.55 17.23 0.02
N LYS A 116 -5.73 18.21 0.89
CA LYS A 116 -7.04 18.84 1.18
C LYS A 116 -7.64 19.44 -0.08
N ASP A 117 -6.84 20.17 -0.87
CA ASP A 117 -7.28 20.73 -2.14
C ASP A 117 -7.70 19.65 -3.13
N THR A 118 -7.00 18.51 -3.17
CA THR A 118 -7.35 17.38 -4.05
C THR A 118 -8.69 16.77 -3.64
N ILE A 119 -8.93 16.55 -2.36
CA ILE A 119 -10.22 16.02 -1.87
C ILE A 119 -11.35 17.01 -2.19
N LYS A 120 -11.10 18.31 -1.97
CA LYS A 120 -12.07 19.35 -2.32
C LYS A 120 -12.38 19.35 -3.82
N GLN A 121 -11.37 19.23 -4.69
CA GLN A 121 -11.59 19.11 -6.14
C GLN A 121 -12.39 17.87 -6.50
N PHE A 122 -12.15 16.72 -5.83
CA PHE A 122 -12.92 15.52 -6.02
C PHE A 122 -14.40 15.76 -5.69
N GLU A 123 -14.69 16.34 -4.53
CA GLU A 123 -16.07 16.64 -4.11
C GLU A 123 -16.76 17.64 -5.05
N GLU A 124 -16.10 18.69 -5.46
CA GLU A 124 -16.61 19.68 -6.41
C GLU A 124 -16.95 19.06 -7.78
N ASN A 125 -16.32 17.93 -8.12
CA ASN A 125 -16.55 17.17 -9.35
C ASN A 125 -17.42 15.92 -9.13
N GLY A 126 -18.06 15.77 -7.96
CA GLY A 126 -18.98 14.66 -7.67
C GLY A 126 -18.27 13.33 -7.41
N ILE A 127 -17.05 13.37 -6.89
CA ILE A 127 -16.34 12.21 -6.33
C ILE A 127 -16.37 12.36 -4.81
N ASN A 128 -17.05 11.45 -4.12
CA ASN A 128 -17.19 11.50 -2.68
C ASN A 128 -16.03 10.77 -1.98
N VAL A 129 -15.40 11.43 -0.99
CA VAL A 129 -14.37 10.84 -0.14
C VAL A 129 -14.92 10.68 1.26
N VAL A 130 -14.98 9.45 1.77
CA VAL A 130 -15.58 9.13 3.07
C VAL A 130 -14.60 8.40 3.99
N CYS A 131 -14.54 8.80 5.27
CA CYS A 131 -13.79 8.09 6.30
C CYS A 131 -14.31 8.46 7.69
N ALA A 132 -14.95 7.53 8.39
CA ALA A 132 -15.64 7.81 9.65
C ALA A 132 -14.72 7.77 10.88
N ASN A 133 -13.63 7.00 10.82
CA ASN A 133 -12.74 6.80 11.97
C ASN A 133 -11.55 7.76 12.04
N VAL A 134 -11.42 8.67 11.09
CA VAL A 134 -10.46 9.79 11.16
C VAL A 134 -11.09 10.94 11.94
N LYS A 135 -10.38 11.46 12.94
CA LYS A 135 -10.83 12.54 13.82
C LYS A 135 -9.80 13.67 13.89
N ASP A 136 -10.26 14.89 13.89
CA ASP A 136 -9.44 16.05 14.23
C ASP A 136 -9.11 16.01 15.73
N LYS A 137 -7.84 16.22 16.09
CA LYS A 137 -7.37 16.10 17.48
C LYS A 137 -7.92 17.20 18.40
N ASP A 138 -8.17 18.37 17.83
CA ASP A 138 -8.60 19.52 18.62
C ASP A 138 -10.11 19.48 18.91
N THR A 139 -10.90 18.99 17.96
CA THR A 139 -12.37 18.95 18.07
C THR A 139 -12.93 17.58 18.45
N GLY A 140 -12.23 16.49 18.11
CA GLY A 140 -12.72 15.12 18.24
C GLY A 140 -13.77 14.73 17.18
N ASP A 141 -14.11 15.63 16.27
CA ASP A 141 -15.04 15.41 15.18
C ASP A 141 -14.32 14.91 13.90
N CYS A 142 -15.10 14.50 12.90
CA CYS A 142 -14.56 14.25 11.58
C CYS A 142 -14.01 15.58 11.00
N PRO A 143 -12.79 15.57 10.40
CA PRO A 143 -12.26 16.79 9.79
C PRO A 143 -13.21 17.36 8.72
N ASP A 144 -13.28 18.68 8.59
CA ASP A 144 -14.19 19.39 7.68
C ASP A 144 -13.98 19.07 6.18
N TRP A 145 -12.83 18.50 5.84
CA TRP A 145 -12.45 18.11 4.48
C TRP A 145 -12.70 16.61 4.17
N ILE A 146 -13.30 15.85 5.09
CA ILE A 146 -13.70 14.43 4.90
C ILE A 146 -15.11 14.24 5.45
N LYS A 147 -15.96 13.54 4.70
CA LYS A 147 -17.27 13.12 5.19
C LYS A 147 -17.18 11.79 5.94
N PRO A 148 -17.94 11.58 7.03
CA PRO A 148 -18.03 10.28 7.68
C PRO A 148 -18.79 9.26 6.83
N TYR A 149 -19.71 9.70 5.99
CA TYR A 149 -20.51 8.89 5.07
C TYR A 149 -21.08 9.75 3.95
N THR A 150 -21.65 9.08 2.95
CA THR A 150 -22.48 9.70 1.90
C THR A 150 -23.68 8.83 1.60
N ILE A 151 -24.76 9.46 1.10
CA ILE A 151 -25.93 8.73 0.57
C ILE A 151 -25.85 8.76 -0.95
N VAL A 152 -25.91 7.58 -1.55
CA VAL A 152 -26.00 7.42 -3.00
C VAL A 152 -27.42 6.99 -3.35
N GLU A 153 -28.11 7.77 -4.17
CA GLU A 153 -29.45 7.43 -4.65
C GLU A 153 -29.39 6.80 -6.04
N ARG A 154 -29.86 5.57 -6.17
CA ARG A 154 -29.90 4.83 -7.44
C ARG A 154 -31.22 4.06 -7.59
N ASP A 155 -31.93 4.35 -8.68
CA ASP A 155 -33.19 3.66 -9.04
C ASP A 155 -34.21 3.64 -7.89
N GLY A 156 -34.21 4.66 -7.04
CA GLY A 156 -35.09 4.77 -5.87
C GLY A 156 -34.58 4.08 -4.62
N ASP A 157 -33.39 3.43 -4.67
CA ASP A 157 -32.69 2.89 -3.51
C ASP A 157 -31.75 3.95 -2.90
N ARG A 158 -31.72 4.02 -1.58
CA ARG A 158 -30.83 4.87 -0.79
C ARG A 158 -29.70 4.00 -0.22
N ILE A 159 -28.51 4.18 -0.71
CA ILE A 159 -27.32 3.42 -0.31
C ILE A 159 -26.46 4.29 0.60
N PHE A 160 -26.31 3.88 1.84
CA PHE A 160 -25.40 4.50 2.80
C PHE A 160 -23.99 3.96 2.57
N VAL A 161 -23.05 4.81 2.19
CA VAL A 161 -21.65 4.42 1.97
C VAL A 161 -20.78 5.13 2.99
N THR A 162 -20.03 4.36 3.78
CA THR A 162 -19.05 4.87 4.75
C THR A 162 -17.69 4.24 4.53
N GLY A 163 -16.66 4.84 5.12
CA GLY A 163 -15.29 4.36 5.00
C GLY A 163 -14.57 4.28 6.34
N PHE A 164 -13.56 3.40 6.40
CA PHE A 164 -12.65 3.28 7.54
C PHE A 164 -11.23 3.06 7.04
N CYS A 165 -10.25 3.61 7.74
CA CYS A 165 -8.85 3.34 7.48
C CYS A 165 -8.17 2.67 8.68
N VAL A 166 -7.04 2.03 8.43
CA VAL A 166 -6.23 1.34 9.42
C VAL A 166 -5.61 2.32 10.42
N ASP A 167 -5.52 1.93 11.69
CA ASP A 167 -4.87 2.70 12.75
C ASP A 167 -3.33 2.63 12.65
N ARG A 168 -2.79 3.09 11.54
CA ARG A 168 -1.34 3.16 11.30
C ARG A 168 -0.94 4.39 10.52
N LEU A 169 -1.56 5.50 10.84
CA LEU A 169 -1.22 6.75 10.17
C LEU A 169 0.07 7.33 10.73
N PRO A 170 1.06 7.64 9.89
CA PRO A 170 2.33 8.22 10.34
C PRO A 170 2.17 9.71 10.66
N ASN A 171 1.25 10.12 11.61
CA ASN A 171 0.83 11.49 11.49
C ASN A 171 0.70 12.36 12.71
N LYS A 172 1.86 12.80 13.20
CA LYS A 172 1.92 14.03 14.01
C LYS A 172 1.67 15.32 13.20
N ALA A 173 1.82 15.28 11.86
CA ALA A 173 1.77 16.46 11.00
C ALA A 173 0.36 16.85 10.56
N LEU A 174 -0.62 15.93 10.57
CA LEU A 174 -1.98 16.17 10.07
C LEU A 174 -2.96 16.63 11.14
N ASN A 175 -2.56 16.68 12.41
CA ASN A 175 -3.45 16.96 13.55
C ASN A 175 -4.69 16.06 13.58
N ILE A 176 -4.54 14.80 13.16
CA ILE A 176 -5.61 13.81 13.14
C ILE A 176 -5.28 12.60 13.99
N ASP A 177 -6.31 11.96 14.53
CA ASP A 177 -6.27 10.65 15.15
C ASP A 177 -7.13 9.67 14.36
N VAL A 178 -6.79 8.38 14.43
CA VAL A 178 -7.64 7.31 13.93
C VAL A 178 -8.18 6.55 15.14
N ILE A 179 -9.49 6.52 15.27
CA ILE A 179 -10.15 5.79 16.35
C ILE A 179 -10.53 4.39 15.89
N GLU A 180 -10.78 3.49 16.86
CA GLU A 180 -11.24 2.12 16.59
C GLU A 180 -12.49 2.13 15.71
N GLN A 181 -12.55 1.23 14.72
CA GLN A 181 -13.62 1.19 13.72
C GLN A 181 -15.00 0.92 14.33
N THR A 182 -15.09 0.00 15.32
CA THR A 182 -16.36 -0.29 16.00
C THR A 182 -16.88 0.93 16.75
N LYS A 183 -16.00 1.69 17.40
CA LYS A 183 -16.37 2.96 18.06
C LYS A 183 -16.83 4.01 17.05
N ALA A 184 -16.15 4.13 15.93
CA ALA A 184 -16.56 5.06 14.88
C ALA A 184 -17.89 4.65 14.24
N PHE A 185 -18.12 3.34 14.05
CA PHE A 185 -19.38 2.81 13.54
C PHE A 185 -20.55 3.06 14.50
N GLU A 186 -20.32 2.95 15.81
CA GLU A 186 -21.32 3.32 16.82
C GLU A 186 -21.77 4.77 16.67
N MET A 187 -20.85 5.70 16.38
CA MET A 187 -21.19 7.11 16.16
C MET A 187 -22.04 7.32 14.89
N LEU A 188 -22.00 6.41 13.92
CA LEU A 188 -22.83 6.46 12.71
C LEU A 188 -24.27 5.97 12.93
N LYS A 189 -24.58 5.29 14.05
CA LYS A 189 -25.94 4.72 14.26
C LYS A 189 -27.04 5.76 14.16
N SER A 190 -26.85 6.94 14.77
CA SER A 190 -27.85 8.01 14.67
C SER A 190 -28.09 8.46 13.24
N ALA A 191 -27.04 8.57 12.43
CA ALA A 191 -27.16 8.91 11.01
C ALA A 191 -27.85 7.79 10.21
N ILE A 192 -27.52 6.53 10.48
CA ILE A 192 -28.19 5.38 9.83
C ILE A 192 -29.70 5.36 10.16
N ASP A 193 -30.05 5.61 11.43
CA ASP A 193 -31.44 5.65 11.89
C ASP A 193 -32.23 6.82 11.28
N GLU A 194 -31.58 7.96 11.07
CA GLU A 194 -32.15 9.16 10.45
C GLU A 194 -32.31 8.98 8.93
N GLU A 195 -31.26 8.54 8.25
CA GLU A 195 -31.20 8.36 6.80
C GLU A 195 -32.06 7.19 6.31
N LYS A 196 -32.25 6.18 7.15
CA LYS A 196 -33.03 4.95 6.84
C LYS A 196 -32.65 4.35 5.49
N PRO A 197 -31.38 4.01 5.27
CA PRO A 197 -30.93 3.53 3.98
C PRO A 197 -31.51 2.17 3.65
N ASP A 198 -31.74 1.93 2.37
CA ASP A 198 -32.12 0.62 1.86
C ASP A 198 -30.95 -0.36 1.89
N SER A 199 -29.70 0.12 1.84
CA SER A 199 -28.48 -0.71 1.90
C SER A 199 -27.33 0.04 2.54
N ILE A 200 -26.42 -0.70 3.18
CA ILE A 200 -25.20 -0.18 3.81
C ILE A 200 -23.97 -0.83 3.18
N ILE A 201 -23.09 -0.01 2.63
CA ILE A 201 -21.79 -0.41 2.06
C ILE A 201 -20.67 0.20 2.89
N VAL A 202 -19.68 -0.61 3.20
CA VAL A 202 -18.48 -0.21 3.94
C VAL A 202 -17.25 -0.33 3.03
N LEU A 203 -16.48 0.74 2.93
CA LEU A 203 -15.15 0.75 2.33
C LEU A 203 -14.14 0.61 3.47
N ASN A 204 -13.49 -0.54 3.61
CA ASN A 204 -12.63 -0.81 4.76
C ASN A 204 -11.17 -1.00 4.34
N HIS A 205 -10.36 0.05 4.52
CA HIS A 205 -8.92 -0.02 4.26
C HIS A 205 -8.18 -0.56 5.48
N ASP A 206 -8.38 -1.87 5.76
CA ASP A 206 -7.75 -2.58 6.88
C ASP A 206 -7.73 -4.10 6.60
N TYR A 207 -7.07 -4.86 7.46
CA TYR A 207 -7.02 -6.33 7.35
C TYR A 207 -8.41 -6.98 7.40
N ALA A 208 -8.55 -8.12 6.73
CA ALA A 208 -9.80 -8.87 6.67
C ALA A 208 -10.37 -9.23 8.06
N ASN A 209 -9.50 -9.52 9.04
CA ASN A 209 -9.94 -9.81 10.41
C ASN A 209 -10.55 -8.59 11.12
N THR A 210 -10.13 -7.37 10.78
CA THR A 210 -10.74 -6.13 11.28
C THR A 210 -12.10 -5.90 10.64
N SER A 211 -12.21 -6.17 9.33
CA SER A 211 -13.49 -6.13 8.61
C SER A 211 -14.51 -7.10 9.21
N ARG A 212 -14.07 -8.32 9.56
CA ARG A 212 -14.93 -9.31 10.23
C ARG A 212 -15.42 -8.84 11.60
N LYS A 213 -14.54 -8.29 12.43
CA LYS A 213 -14.92 -7.71 13.74
C LYS A 213 -15.94 -6.60 13.61
N LEU A 214 -15.78 -5.72 12.61
CA LEU A 214 -16.72 -4.65 12.32
C LEU A 214 -18.09 -5.20 11.90
N PHE A 215 -18.10 -6.21 11.02
CA PHE A 215 -19.32 -6.87 10.57
C PHE A 215 -20.08 -7.55 11.73
N ASP A 216 -19.36 -8.29 12.57
CA ASP A 216 -19.94 -8.96 13.73
C ASP A 216 -20.53 -7.93 14.71
N TYR A 217 -19.79 -6.85 15.00
CA TYR A 217 -20.27 -5.75 15.84
C TYR A 217 -21.54 -5.09 15.27
N ALA A 218 -21.58 -4.79 13.96
CA ALA A 218 -22.77 -4.21 13.33
C ALA A 218 -23.99 -5.12 13.47
N ASN A 219 -23.83 -6.42 13.25
CA ASN A 219 -24.89 -7.42 13.41
C ASN A 219 -25.38 -7.49 14.87
N GLU A 220 -24.50 -7.44 15.86
CA GLU A 220 -24.87 -7.38 17.29
C GLU A 220 -25.70 -6.13 17.60
N GLN A 221 -25.49 -5.05 16.88
CA GLN A 221 -26.27 -3.81 16.99
C GLN A 221 -27.55 -3.82 16.14
N GLY A 222 -27.86 -4.92 15.45
CA GLY A 222 -29.04 -5.04 14.57
C GLY A 222 -28.89 -4.30 13.24
N ILE A 223 -27.68 -3.93 12.85
CA ILE A 223 -27.38 -3.23 11.59
C ILE A 223 -26.73 -4.23 10.63
N ASN A 224 -27.35 -4.43 9.46
CA ASN A 224 -26.80 -5.32 8.44
C ASN A 224 -25.92 -4.55 7.45
N ILE A 225 -24.66 -4.97 7.31
CA ILE A 225 -23.75 -4.49 6.27
C ILE A 225 -23.93 -5.38 5.04
N ASP A 226 -24.31 -4.80 3.90
CA ASP A 226 -24.63 -5.54 2.69
C ASP A 226 -23.43 -5.82 1.80
N LEU A 227 -22.39 -4.99 1.88
CA LEU A 227 -21.12 -5.15 1.16
C LEU A 227 -19.97 -4.51 1.94
N ILE A 228 -18.84 -5.18 1.98
CA ILE A 228 -17.56 -4.61 2.39
C ILE A 228 -16.60 -4.68 1.22
N VAL A 229 -16.07 -3.52 0.80
CA VAL A 229 -14.93 -3.44 -0.13
C VAL A 229 -13.67 -3.28 0.70
N GLY A 230 -12.83 -4.31 0.71
CA GLY A 230 -11.59 -4.33 1.49
C GLY A 230 -10.41 -3.75 0.72
N GLY A 231 -9.43 -3.22 1.47
CA GLY A 231 -8.10 -2.79 0.99
C GLY A 231 -7.02 -3.15 1.99
N HIS A 232 -5.80 -2.61 1.82
CA HIS A 232 -4.65 -2.75 2.72
C HIS A 232 -3.97 -4.13 2.77
N ASP A 233 -4.71 -5.23 2.63
CA ASP A 233 -4.15 -6.59 2.68
C ASP A 233 -3.61 -6.98 1.31
N HIS A 234 -2.30 -6.80 1.12
CA HIS A 234 -1.64 -6.99 -0.18
C HIS A 234 -1.41 -8.47 -0.57
N ASP A 235 -1.54 -9.39 0.37
CA ASP A 235 -1.12 -10.79 0.21
C ASP A 235 -2.23 -11.70 -0.38
N ASN A 236 -2.77 -11.34 -1.56
CA ASN A 236 -3.85 -12.06 -2.23
C ASN A 236 -5.09 -12.20 -1.34
N PRO A 237 -5.77 -11.11 -1.04
CA PRO A 237 -6.98 -11.15 -0.25
C PRO A 237 -8.00 -12.07 -0.92
N LYS A 238 -8.48 -13.05 -0.14
CA LYS A 238 -9.53 -13.94 -0.63
C LYS A 238 -10.88 -13.32 -0.28
N PRO A 239 -11.86 -13.39 -1.19
CA PRO A 239 -13.21 -13.03 -0.84
C PRO A 239 -13.70 -13.82 0.38
N GLU A 240 -14.42 -13.16 1.29
CA GLU A 240 -15.12 -13.77 2.41
C GLU A 240 -16.64 -13.59 2.21
N PRO A 241 -17.29 -14.48 1.44
CA PRO A 241 -18.70 -14.30 1.03
C PRO A 241 -19.70 -14.34 2.20
N ASP A 242 -19.33 -14.96 3.31
CA ASP A 242 -20.16 -15.05 4.53
C ASP A 242 -20.36 -13.68 5.22
N ILE A 243 -19.45 -12.73 4.98
CA ILE A 243 -19.58 -11.34 5.43
C ILE A 243 -19.61 -10.34 4.26
N ASN A 244 -19.83 -10.81 3.04
CA ASN A 244 -19.83 -10.01 1.82
C ASN A 244 -18.57 -9.14 1.64
N LEU A 245 -17.39 -9.62 2.05
CA LEU A 245 -16.11 -8.95 1.90
C LEU A 245 -15.45 -9.33 0.58
N TYR A 246 -15.16 -8.31 -0.24
CA TYR A 246 -14.48 -8.44 -1.51
C TYR A 246 -13.34 -7.42 -1.59
N SER A 247 -12.10 -7.91 -1.69
CA SER A 247 -10.91 -7.08 -1.80
C SER A 247 -10.25 -7.33 -3.15
N PRO A 248 -10.25 -6.36 -4.08
CA PRO A 248 -9.51 -6.45 -5.33
C PRO A 248 -8.00 -6.60 -5.09
N LYS A 249 -7.28 -7.19 -6.04
CA LYS A 249 -5.82 -7.28 -5.96
C LYS A 249 -5.18 -5.91 -6.10
N THR A 250 -4.18 -5.68 -5.28
CA THR A 250 -3.44 -4.41 -5.19
C THR A 250 -2.74 -4.02 -6.50
N PHE A 251 -2.34 -2.76 -6.59
CA PHE A 251 -1.70 -2.17 -7.77
C PHE A 251 -2.62 -2.18 -9.01
N SER A 252 -3.91 -1.94 -8.78
CA SER A 252 -4.93 -1.91 -9.84
C SER A 252 -4.93 -3.17 -10.73
N LYS A 253 -4.49 -4.31 -10.20
CA LYS A 253 -4.42 -5.55 -10.98
C LYS A 253 -5.79 -6.11 -11.33
N THR A 254 -6.75 -5.96 -10.42
CA THR A 254 -8.13 -6.42 -10.64
C THR A 254 -9.15 -5.44 -10.12
N MET A 255 -10.38 -5.59 -10.58
CA MET A 255 -11.59 -5.04 -9.95
C MET A 255 -12.62 -6.14 -9.77
N PHE A 256 -13.55 -5.96 -8.83
CA PHE A 256 -14.78 -6.75 -8.80
C PHE A 256 -15.91 -6.02 -9.52
N GLU A 257 -16.56 -6.72 -10.44
CA GLU A 257 -17.87 -6.38 -10.98
C GLU A 257 -18.91 -7.17 -10.20
N MET A 258 -19.95 -6.50 -9.72
CA MET A 258 -21.06 -7.14 -9.02
C MET A 258 -22.32 -6.29 -9.14
N ASP A 259 -23.46 -6.91 -8.92
CA ASP A 259 -24.75 -6.25 -8.92
C ASP A 259 -25.38 -6.33 -7.53
N LEU A 260 -25.72 -5.18 -6.95
CA LEU A 260 -26.54 -5.11 -5.74
C LEU A 260 -28.00 -4.98 -6.16
N GLN A 261 -28.78 -6.02 -5.90
CA GLN A 261 -30.22 -6.03 -6.14
C GLN A 261 -30.97 -5.88 -4.82
N ILE A 262 -31.88 -4.91 -4.76
CA ILE A 262 -32.79 -4.71 -3.65
C ILE A 262 -34.22 -5.00 -4.16
N ARG A 263 -34.82 -6.05 -3.61
CA ARG A 263 -36.21 -6.45 -4.00
C ARG A 263 -36.97 -6.90 -2.77
N ASP A 264 -38.16 -6.30 -2.55
CA ASP A 264 -39.06 -6.66 -1.45
C ASP A 264 -38.32 -6.71 -0.07
N ASN A 265 -37.43 -5.75 0.19
CA ASN A 265 -36.53 -5.67 1.35
C ASN A 265 -35.51 -6.83 1.44
N VAL A 266 -35.37 -7.65 0.42
CA VAL A 266 -34.29 -8.65 0.30
C VAL A 266 -33.17 -8.07 -0.54
N LYS A 267 -31.98 -8.07 0.03
CA LYS A 267 -30.76 -7.57 -0.61
C LYS A 267 -29.90 -8.74 -1.05
N ARG A 268 -29.35 -8.68 -2.25
CA ARG A 268 -28.47 -9.73 -2.79
C ARG A 268 -27.38 -9.13 -3.64
N LEU A 269 -26.16 -9.58 -3.39
CA LEU A 269 -25.05 -9.41 -4.33
C LEU A 269 -25.11 -10.56 -5.35
N MET A 270 -25.07 -10.19 -6.62
CA MET A 270 -25.16 -11.13 -7.74
C MET A 270 -24.10 -10.83 -8.79
N ASN A 271 -23.92 -11.77 -9.71
CA ASN A 271 -23.03 -11.61 -10.88
C ASN A 271 -21.58 -11.21 -10.50
N ILE A 272 -21.10 -11.69 -9.34
CA ILE A 272 -19.79 -11.34 -8.81
C ILE A 272 -18.71 -11.92 -9.70
N LYS A 273 -17.85 -11.05 -10.22
CA LYS A 273 -16.77 -11.41 -11.12
C LYS A 273 -15.52 -10.57 -10.84
N GLU A 274 -14.37 -11.21 -10.77
CA GLU A 274 -13.08 -10.55 -10.76
C GLU A 274 -12.60 -10.33 -12.20
N VAL A 275 -12.15 -9.10 -12.51
CA VAL A 275 -11.71 -8.67 -13.85
C VAL A 275 -10.24 -8.23 -13.75
N GLU A 276 -9.38 -8.85 -14.55
CA GLU A 276 -7.96 -8.52 -14.63
C GLU A 276 -7.73 -7.29 -15.52
N SER A 277 -7.04 -6.28 -15.01
CA SER A 277 -6.76 -5.02 -15.71
C SER A 277 -5.82 -5.17 -16.90
N SER A 278 -4.83 -6.08 -16.79
CA SER A 278 -3.78 -6.27 -17.81
C SER A 278 -4.30 -6.72 -19.18
N SER A 279 -5.54 -7.21 -19.26
CA SER A 279 -6.20 -7.63 -20.50
C SER A 279 -7.12 -6.55 -21.08
N LEU A 280 -7.30 -5.44 -20.39
CA LEU A 280 -8.23 -4.40 -20.77
C LEU A 280 -7.55 -3.33 -21.66
N PRO A 281 -8.26 -2.82 -22.68
CA PRO A 281 -7.76 -1.70 -23.47
C PRO A 281 -7.88 -0.39 -22.70
N LEU A 282 -6.96 0.50 -22.92
CA LEU A 282 -6.97 1.87 -22.41
C LEU A 282 -7.76 2.77 -23.37
N ALA A 283 -8.60 3.65 -22.84
CA ALA A 283 -9.31 4.65 -23.63
C ALA A 283 -8.37 5.80 -24.03
N GLU A 284 -8.51 6.33 -25.24
CA GLU A 284 -7.65 7.41 -25.77
C GLU A 284 -7.68 8.66 -24.89
N GLU A 285 -8.83 9.00 -24.32
CA GLU A 285 -9.02 10.17 -23.47
C GLU A 285 -8.27 10.06 -22.13
N LEU A 286 -8.09 8.85 -21.59
CA LEU A 286 -7.30 8.60 -20.40
C LEU A 286 -5.82 8.42 -20.73
N GLU A 287 -5.50 7.82 -21.88
CA GLU A 287 -4.12 7.79 -22.41
C GLU A 287 -3.57 9.21 -22.61
N ALA A 288 -4.40 10.15 -23.09
CA ALA A 288 -4.01 11.54 -23.26
C ALA A 288 -3.66 12.27 -21.96
N VAL A 289 -4.12 11.76 -20.80
CA VAL A 289 -3.72 12.27 -19.47
C VAL A 289 -2.37 11.70 -19.05
N ILE A 290 -2.11 10.42 -19.36
CA ILE A 290 -0.91 9.70 -18.89
C ILE A 290 0.32 10.04 -19.74
N SER A 291 0.19 10.03 -21.06
CA SER A 291 1.33 10.10 -22.00
C SER A 291 2.21 11.36 -21.83
N PRO A 292 1.65 12.57 -21.65
CA PRO A 292 2.47 13.75 -21.40
C PRO A 292 3.29 13.64 -20.10
N TYR A 293 2.68 13.07 -19.04
CA TYR A 293 3.37 12.86 -17.77
C TYR A 293 4.53 11.87 -17.91
N GLU A 294 4.32 10.76 -18.63
CA GLU A 294 5.36 9.75 -18.86
C GLU A 294 6.54 10.32 -19.62
N GLN A 295 6.28 11.14 -20.66
CA GLN A 295 7.31 11.82 -21.44
C GLN A 295 8.11 12.82 -20.58
N GLU A 296 7.42 13.66 -19.80
CA GLU A 296 8.07 14.69 -18.98
C GLU A 296 8.86 14.09 -17.80
N SER A 297 8.30 13.06 -17.14
CA SER A 297 8.91 12.44 -15.96
C SER A 297 10.07 11.50 -16.27
N GLY A 298 10.20 11.06 -17.52
CA GLY A 298 11.17 10.04 -17.94
C GLY A 298 10.94 8.68 -17.24
N ILE A 299 9.72 8.40 -16.78
CA ILE A 299 9.42 7.17 -16.04
C ILE A 299 9.60 5.91 -16.90
N LEU A 300 9.44 6.03 -18.22
CA LEU A 300 9.66 4.96 -19.19
C LEU A 300 11.09 4.93 -19.75
N ASP A 301 11.98 5.82 -19.28
CA ASP A 301 13.38 5.80 -19.73
C ASP A 301 14.07 4.52 -19.28
N LYS A 302 14.87 3.97 -20.19
CA LYS A 302 15.68 2.78 -19.92
C LYS A 302 16.74 3.06 -18.85
N VAL A 303 16.80 2.18 -17.87
CA VAL A 303 17.85 2.14 -16.83
C VAL A 303 18.97 1.20 -17.24
N ALA A 304 18.65 -0.04 -17.60
CA ALA A 304 19.61 -1.09 -17.91
C ALA A 304 18.95 -2.22 -18.71
N PRO A 305 19.73 -3.08 -19.39
CA PRO A 305 19.22 -4.35 -19.88
C PRO A 305 18.81 -5.26 -18.73
N HIS A 306 17.79 -6.06 -18.91
CA HIS A 306 17.32 -7.01 -17.90
C HIS A 306 18.19 -8.27 -17.93
N VAL A 307 19.16 -8.37 -17.02
CA VAL A 307 20.10 -9.50 -16.99
C VAL A 307 20.00 -10.38 -15.74
N LEU A 308 19.43 -9.87 -14.64
CA LEU A 308 19.36 -10.56 -13.36
C LEU A 308 17.95 -10.95 -12.97
N ASN A 309 17.85 -12.07 -12.27
CA ASN A 309 16.67 -12.50 -11.54
C ASN A 309 16.89 -12.22 -10.04
N LEU A 310 16.12 -11.29 -9.49
CA LEU A 310 16.26 -10.79 -8.12
C LEU A 310 14.98 -11.05 -7.32
N PRO A 311 14.77 -12.27 -6.81
CA PRO A 311 13.63 -12.57 -5.96
C PRO A 311 13.69 -11.78 -4.65
N LYS A 312 12.53 -11.37 -4.17
CA LYS A 312 12.33 -10.67 -2.91
C LYS A 312 11.93 -11.69 -1.83
N LEU A 313 12.50 -11.52 -0.63
CA LEU A 313 12.05 -12.17 0.60
C LEU A 313 11.84 -11.10 1.68
N TYR A 314 10.73 -11.20 2.41
CA TYR A 314 10.40 -10.22 3.46
C TYR A 314 11.08 -10.51 4.80
N ALA A 315 11.05 -11.76 5.21
CA ALA A 315 11.47 -12.21 6.53
C ALA A 315 12.83 -12.91 6.55
N HIS A 316 13.45 -13.01 5.39
CA HIS A 316 14.72 -13.71 5.20
C HIS A 316 15.64 -12.90 4.27
N PRO A 317 16.95 -13.13 4.30
CA PRO A 317 17.87 -12.57 3.32
C PRO A 317 17.45 -12.94 1.92
N GLY A 318 17.23 -11.95 1.07
CA GLY A 318 16.82 -12.12 -0.32
C GLY A 318 17.86 -11.64 -1.30
N ALA A 319 17.90 -12.23 -2.50
CA ALA A 319 18.83 -11.82 -3.55
C ALA A 319 18.71 -10.31 -3.86
N LEU A 320 17.49 -9.79 -3.99
CA LEU A 320 17.25 -8.36 -4.24
C LEU A 320 17.69 -7.50 -3.05
N GLY A 321 17.39 -7.94 -1.82
CA GLY A 321 17.80 -7.22 -0.62
C GLY A 321 19.33 -7.12 -0.49
N THR A 322 20.03 -8.25 -0.62
CA THR A 322 21.50 -8.25 -0.54
C THR A 322 22.13 -7.46 -1.70
N PHE A 323 21.57 -7.53 -2.91
CA PHE A 323 22.05 -6.76 -4.06
C PHE A 323 21.97 -5.24 -3.80
N ILE A 324 20.86 -4.77 -3.23
CA ILE A 324 20.70 -3.35 -2.86
C ILE A 324 21.63 -2.98 -1.70
N ALA A 325 21.72 -3.81 -0.66
CA ALA A 325 22.60 -3.54 0.50
C ALA A 325 24.07 -3.46 0.11
N ASP A 326 24.55 -4.33 -0.80
CA ASP A 326 25.90 -4.23 -1.36
C ASP A 326 26.11 -2.89 -2.09
N GLY A 327 25.11 -2.43 -2.84
CA GLY A 327 25.16 -1.12 -3.48
C GLY A 327 25.18 0.05 -2.50
N ILE A 328 24.38 -0.03 -1.43
CA ILE A 328 24.39 0.98 -0.36
C ILE A 328 25.79 1.05 0.27
N LYS A 329 26.36 -0.11 0.63
CA LYS A 329 27.70 -0.20 1.20
C LYS A 329 28.76 0.44 0.29
N ASP A 330 28.76 0.07 -0.99
CA ASP A 330 29.75 0.54 -1.95
C ASP A 330 29.64 2.06 -2.21
N LEU A 331 28.43 2.60 -2.35
CA LEU A 331 28.22 4.03 -2.60
C LEU A 331 28.38 4.91 -1.37
N SER A 332 28.14 4.39 -0.17
CA SER A 332 28.33 5.10 1.09
C SER A 332 29.77 5.07 1.59
N GLY A 333 30.59 4.13 1.08
CA GLY A 333 31.96 3.89 1.54
C GLY A 333 32.03 3.36 2.97
N THR A 334 31.03 2.58 3.41
CA THR A 334 30.97 1.99 4.76
C THR A 334 31.41 0.54 4.76
N ASP A 335 31.70 0.01 5.96
CA ASP A 335 32.13 -1.39 6.13
C ASP A 335 30.98 -2.35 5.82
N VAL A 336 29.75 -2.04 6.28
CA VAL A 336 28.55 -2.83 6.08
C VAL A 336 27.36 -1.93 5.76
N ALA A 337 26.33 -2.52 5.17
CA ALA A 337 25.05 -1.85 5.01
C ALA A 337 23.89 -2.79 5.33
N PHE A 338 22.79 -2.21 5.80
CA PHE A 338 21.53 -2.91 6.04
C PHE A 338 20.34 -1.96 5.87
N PHE A 339 19.20 -2.50 5.49
CA PHE A 339 17.96 -1.73 5.36
C PHE A 339 16.73 -2.62 5.58
N GLU A 340 15.58 -2.01 5.85
CA GLU A 340 14.35 -2.76 6.10
C GLU A 340 13.80 -3.41 4.82
N SER A 341 13.43 -4.69 4.92
CA SER A 341 12.90 -5.46 3.78
C SER A 341 11.61 -4.88 3.19
N ASN A 342 10.83 -4.11 3.96
CA ASN A 342 9.62 -3.44 3.52
C ASN A 342 9.86 -2.25 2.58
N VAL A 343 11.07 -1.73 2.52
CA VAL A 343 11.49 -0.72 1.51
C VAL A 343 11.34 -1.28 0.10
N VAL A 344 11.54 -2.58 -0.07
CA VAL A 344 11.36 -3.29 -1.34
C VAL A 344 9.92 -3.79 -1.45
N ARG A 345 9.16 -3.34 -2.44
CA ARG A 345 7.74 -3.68 -2.61
C ARG A 345 7.50 -4.89 -3.49
N VAL A 346 8.25 -5.04 -4.58
CA VAL A 346 8.07 -6.15 -5.53
C VAL A 346 9.42 -6.75 -5.93
N PRO A 347 9.47 -8.03 -6.32
CA PRO A 347 10.67 -8.64 -6.89
C PRO A 347 10.94 -8.16 -8.31
N LEU A 348 12.17 -8.37 -8.80
CA LEU A 348 12.54 -8.23 -10.19
C LEU A 348 12.80 -9.62 -10.78
N TYR A 349 11.89 -10.09 -11.63
CA TYR A 349 12.03 -11.36 -12.33
C TYR A 349 12.53 -11.13 -13.76
N TYR A 350 13.57 -11.86 -14.13
CA TYR A 350 14.15 -11.80 -15.45
C TYR A 350 13.11 -12.03 -16.56
N LYS A 351 13.14 -11.14 -17.55
CA LYS A 351 12.36 -11.26 -18.79
C LYS A 351 13.32 -11.15 -19.96
N GLU A 352 13.31 -12.16 -20.83
CA GLU A 352 14.15 -12.18 -22.01
C GLU A 352 13.83 -10.98 -22.92
N ASN A 353 14.89 -10.33 -23.42
CA ASN A 353 14.83 -9.19 -24.33
C ASN A 353 14.05 -7.96 -23.80
N ALA A 354 13.84 -7.86 -22.50
CA ALA A 354 13.27 -6.68 -21.88
C ALA A 354 14.37 -5.72 -21.40
N ASP A 355 14.05 -4.44 -21.36
CA ASP A 355 14.82 -3.43 -20.65
C ASP A 355 14.20 -3.21 -19.25
N ILE A 356 15.01 -2.79 -18.30
CA ILE A 356 14.56 -2.28 -17.00
C ILE A 356 14.39 -0.79 -17.17
N LEU A 357 13.20 -0.30 -16.81
CA LEU A 357 12.83 1.11 -16.92
C LEU A 357 12.88 1.80 -15.55
N ASN A 358 12.86 3.11 -15.53
CA ASN A 358 12.66 3.89 -14.31
C ASN A 358 11.37 3.46 -13.58
N TYR A 359 10.32 3.11 -14.31
CA TYR A 359 9.10 2.52 -13.77
C TYR A 359 9.37 1.29 -12.89
N ASP A 360 10.17 0.33 -13.39
CA ASP A 360 10.47 -0.90 -12.66
C ASP A 360 11.22 -0.60 -11.36
N THR A 361 12.22 0.28 -11.41
CA THR A 361 12.99 0.65 -10.22
C THR A 361 12.14 1.36 -9.18
N ARG A 362 11.22 2.24 -9.58
CA ARG A 362 10.26 2.90 -8.68
C ARG A 362 9.23 1.93 -8.12
N LYS A 363 8.80 0.94 -8.90
CA LYS A 363 7.90 -0.11 -8.43
C LYS A 363 8.55 -1.00 -7.37
N ILE A 364 9.85 -1.27 -7.53
CA ILE A 364 10.64 -2.02 -6.54
C ILE A 364 10.84 -1.18 -5.28
N ILE A 365 11.26 0.08 -5.42
CA ILE A 365 11.50 1.02 -4.33
C ILE A 365 10.52 2.19 -4.45
N THR A 366 9.34 1.99 -3.91
CA THR A 366 8.24 2.96 -4.05
C THR A 366 8.42 4.20 -3.18
N PHE A 367 9.06 4.05 -2.00
CA PHE A 367 9.21 5.13 -1.03
C PHE A 367 10.55 5.87 -1.19
N ASP A 368 10.56 7.15 -0.82
CA ASP A 368 11.76 8.01 -0.82
C ASP A 368 12.71 7.69 0.34
N SER A 369 13.09 6.41 0.45
CA SER A 369 14.04 5.99 1.45
C SER A 369 15.43 6.53 1.12
N THR A 370 16.01 7.28 2.06
CA THR A 370 17.36 7.81 1.96
C THR A 370 18.34 7.01 2.81
N VAL A 371 19.62 7.11 2.49
CA VAL A 371 20.67 6.41 3.19
C VAL A 371 21.33 7.33 4.21
N GLN A 372 21.44 6.84 5.44
CA GLN A 372 22.21 7.43 6.53
C GLN A 372 23.38 6.53 6.91
N LYS A 373 24.37 7.07 7.59
CA LYS A 373 25.49 6.29 8.13
C LYS A 373 25.85 6.71 9.54
N ALA A 374 26.37 5.75 10.31
CA ALA A 374 26.94 5.92 11.64
C ALA A 374 28.00 4.87 11.90
N CYS A 375 28.80 5.04 12.95
CA CYS A 375 29.69 4.01 13.46
C CYS A 375 29.05 3.34 14.68
N LEU A 376 29.03 2.01 14.70
CA LEU A 376 28.51 1.21 15.81
C LEU A 376 29.64 0.35 16.37
N THR A 377 29.61 0.11 17.67
CA THR A 377 30.42 -0.96 18.26
C THR A 377 29.94 -2.31 17.79
N VAL A 378 30.73 -3.37 17.94
CA VAL A 378 30.29 -4.75 17.66
C VAL A 378 29.07 -5.13 18.50
N THR A 379 28.97 -4.61 19.74
CA THR A 379 27.81 -4.79 20.62
C THR A 379 26.56 -4.12 20.03
N GLY A 380 26.67 -2.85 19.63
CA GLY A 380 25.55 -2.11 19.04
C GLY A 380 25.08 -2.72 17.72
N LEU A 381 26.00 -3.17 16.86
CA LEU A 381 25.65 -3.90 15.65
C LEU A 381 24.89 -5.20 15.96
N LYS A 382 25.35 -5.97 16.98
CA LYS A 382 24.68 -7.18 17.43
C LYS A 382 23.26 -6.89 17.94
N GLU A 383 23.05 -5.81 18.70
CA GLU A 383 21.71 -5.38 19.16
C GLU A 383 20.76 -5.10 18.01
N VAL A 384 21.21 -4.33 17.02
CA VAL A 384 20.42 -4.01 15.82
C VAL A 384 20.01 -5.27 15.06
N LEU A 385 20.95 -6.17 14.82
CA LEU A 385 20.70 -7.42 14.10
C LEU A 385 19.80 -8.38 14.88
N THR A 386 19.95 -8.46 16.21
CA THR A 386 19.08 -9.27 17.08
C THR A 386 17.63 -8.77 17.02
N SER A 387 17.44 -7.45 17.16
CA SER A 387 16.10 -6.86 17.13
C SER A 387 15.37 -7.12 15.82
N ALA A 388 16.09 -7.18 14.70
CA ALA A 388 15.51 -7.46 13.40
C ALA A 388 14.91 -8.87 13.30
N VAL A 389 15.60 -9.88 13.81
CA VAL A 389 15.13 -11.27 13.82
C VAL A 389 14.02 -11.48 14.85
N GLU A 390 14.14 -10.87 16.04
CA GLU A 390 13.09 -10.93 17.05
C GLU A 390 11.77 -10.31 16.56
N ASN A 391 11.83 -9.21 15.82
CA ASN A 391 10.65 -8.62 15.21
C ASN A 391 9.95 -9.60 14.26
N ARG A 392 10.71 -10.37 13.46
CA ARG A 392 10.15 -11.44 12.64
C ARG A 392 9.42 -12.49 13.48
N LEU A 393 10.03 -12.94 14.58
CA LEU A 393 9.42 -13.92 15.47
C LEU A 393 8.16 -13.38 16.19
N LYS A 394 8.13 -12.08 16.49
CA LYS A 394 6.99 -11.42 17.14
C LYS A 394 5.81 -11.21 16.21
N PHE A 395 6.06 -10.78 14.97
CA PHE A 395 5.03 -10.28 14.05
C PHE A 395 4.76 -11.20 12.87
N GLY A 396 5.52 -12.31 12.74
CA GLY A 396 5.39 -13.26 11.64
C GLY A 396 6.10 -12.83 10.36
N GLU A 397 6.14 -13.73 9.39
CA GLU A 397 6.93 -13.57 8.15
C GLU A 397 6.43 -12.43 7.25
N GLN A 398 5.15 -12.13 7.29
CA GLN A 398 4.53 -11.12 6.42
C GLN A 398 4.68 -9.69 6.96
N ASN A 399 4.91 -9.55 8.27
CA ASN A 399 5.03 -8.24 8.94
C ASN A 399 6.47 -7.94 9.36
N ALA A 400 7.42 -8.58 8.71
CA ALA A 400 8.81 -8.54 9.12
C ALA A 400 9.47 -7.25 8.67
N ARG A 401 9.74 -6.39 9.60
CA ARG A 401 10.77 -5.36 9.50
C ARG A 401 12.16 -6.02 9.61
N PHE A 402 12.38 -7.06 8.80
CA PHE A 402 13.62 -7.80 8.73
C PHE A 402 14.70 -6.95 8.03
N LEU A 403 15.94 -7.04 8.45
CA LEU A 403 17.04 -6.31 7.83
C LEU A 403 17.67 -7.13 6.70
N GLN A 404 17.68 -6.56 5.50
CA GLN A 404 18.50 -7.04 4.40
C GLN A 404 19.90 -6.48 4.57
N CYS A 405 20.92 -7.33 4.53
CA CYS A 405 22.30 -6.95 4.82
C CYS A 405 23.22 -7.13 3.60
N SER A 406 24.34 -6.38 3.59
CA SER A 406 25.40 -6.55 2.60
C SER A 406 26.08 -7.91 2.70
N SER A 407 26.52 -8.45 1.57
CA SER A 407 27.01 -9.84 1.44
C SER A 407 28.27 -10.15 2.25
N ASN A 408 29.00 -9.15 2.69
CA ASN A 408 30.20 -9.30 3.52
C ASN A 408 29.90 -9.40 5.03
N LEU A 409 28.62 -9.31 5.42
CA LEU A 409 28.14 -9.52 6.79
C LEU A 409 27.38 -10.85 6.85
N LYS A 410 27.93 -11.83 7.59
CA LYS A 410 27.25 -13.12 7.82
C LYS A 410 26.87 -13.24 9.28
N ILE A 411 25.63 -13.64 9.54
CA ILE A 411 25.06 -13.78 10.87
C ILE A 411 24.70 -15.25 11.09
N VAL A 412 25.11 -15.81 12.22
CA VAL A 412 24.75 -17.16 12.66
C VAL A 412 24.04 -17.06 13.99
N GLY A 413 22.87 -17.66 14.11
CA GLY A 413 22.10 -17.58 15.34
C GLY A 413 21.01 -18.63 15.46
N GLU A 414 20.36 -18.65 16.60
CA GLU A 414 19.29 -19.56 16.98
C GLU A 414 18.06 -18.80 17.45
N GLY A 415 16.89 -19.15 16.90
CA GLY A 415 15.60 -18.59 17.27
C GLY A 415 14.75 -19.58 18.06
N ASN A 416 14.01 -19.09 19.04
CA ASN A 416 12.96 -19.83 19.75
C ASN A 416 11.59 -19.27 19.35
N SER A 417 10.82 -20.05 18.62
CA SER A 417 9.50 -19.65 18.11
C SER A 417 8.45 -19.51 19.22
N LYS A 418 8.58 -20.25 20.32
CA LYS A 418 7.65 -20.20 21.48
C LYS A 418 7.84 -18.93 22.29
N ASP A 419 9.09 -18.60 22.62
CA ASP A 419 9.42 -17.45 23.45
C ASP A 419 9.60 -16.17 22.63
N LYS A 420 9.58 -16.30 21.29
CA LYS A 420 9.82 -15.21 20.32
C LYS A 420 11.13 -14.46 20.57
N THR A 421 12.16 -15.20 20.97
CA THR A 421 13.51 -14.71 21.25
C THR A 421 14.50 -15.19 20.21
N TYR A 422 15.58 -14.44 20.03
CA TYR A 422 16.66 -14.79 19.11
C TYR A 422 18.03 -14.55 19.76
N SER A 423 18.94 -15.48 19.56
CA SER A 423 20.31 -15.38 20.07
C SER A 423 21.29 -15.45 18.90
N ILE A 424 22.01 -14.37 18.66
CA ILE A 424 23.15 -14.36 17.73
C ILE A 424 24.31 -15.09 18.38
N LYS A 425 24.81 -16.13 17.72
CA LYS A 425 25.96 -16.92 18.14
C LYS A 425 27.26 -16.37 17.55
N GLN A 426 27.23 -15.93 16.30
CA GLN A 426 28.40 -15.40 15.63
C GLN A 426 28.00 -14.35 14.58
N ILE A 427 28.85 -13.36 14.43
CA ILE A 427 28.84 -12.39 13.34
C ILE A 427 30.17 -12.48 12.63
N TYR A 428 30.15 -12.68 11.33
CA TYR A 428 31.34 -12.61 10.49
C TYR A 428 31.32 -11.34 9.66
N PHE A 429 32.40 -10.58 9.69
CA PHE A 429 32.64 -9.44 8.83
C PHE A 429 33.86 -9.73 7.94
N ASN A 430 33.66 -9.72 6.63
CA ASN A 430 34.69 -10.14 5.66
C ASN A 430 35.28 -11.52 5.97
N HIS A 431 34.47 -12.47 6.41
CA HIS A 431 34.82 -13.83 6.86
C HIS A 431 35.57 -13.91 8.21
N GLU A 432 35.84 -12.81 8.86
CA GLU A 432 36.46 -12.76 10.18
C GLU A 432 35.38 -12.76 11.28
N PRO A 433 35.50 -13.59 12.33
CA PRO A 433 34.55 -13.58 13.44
C PRO A 433 34.70 -12.31 14.27
N LEU A 434 33.56 -11.74 14.67
CA LEU A 434 33.48 -10.59 15.56
C LEU A 434 33.17 -10.98 17.02
N LEU A 435 32.64 -12.17 17.23
CA LEU A 435 32.24 -12.68 18.55
C LEU A 435 33.12 -13.89 18.93
N ASP A 436 33.32 -14.09 20.23
CA ASP A 436 33.98 -15.28 20.80
C ASP A 436 32.98 -16.46 20.92
N ASP A 437 33.46 -17.60 21.46
CA ASP A 437 32.63 -18.82 21.69
C ASP A 437 31.49 -18.58 22.68
N ASN A 438 31.53 -17.54 23.50
CA ASN A 438 30.48 -17.14 24.43
C ASN A 438 29.55 -16.07 23.82
N SER A 439 29.68 -15.81 22.50
CA SER A 439 28.93 -14.78 21.78
C SER A 439 29.17 -13.35 22.29
N GLN A 440 30.36 -13.08 22.87
CA GLN A 440 30.76 -11.75 23.30
C GLN A 440 31.72 -11.12 22.26
N PRO A 441 31.71 -9.80 22.11
CA PRO A 441 32.63 -9.12 21.19
C PRO A 441 34.12 -9.46 21.50
N ILE A 442 34.87 -9.95 20.51
CA ILE A 442 36.29 -10.24 20.63
C ILE A 442 37.08 -8.95 20.91
N GLU A 443 36.68 -7.86 20.22
CA GLU A 443 37.24 -6.52 20.38
C GLU A 443 36.12 -5.54 20.72
N PRO A 444 35.74 -5.34 22.00
CA PRO A 444 34.59 -4.51 22.38
C PRO A 444 34.67 -3.05 21.91
N ALA A 445 35.90 -2.51 21.80
CA ALA A 445 36.13 -1.13 21.34
C ALA A 445 36.16 -0.99 19.81
N ARG A 446 36.14 -2.10 19.07
CA ARG A 446 36.10 -2.07 17.61
C ARG A 446 34.80 -1.48 17.13
N THR A 447 34.87 -0.48 16.26
CA THR A 447 33.71 0.11 15.59
C THR A 447 33.62 -0.33 14.15
N ILE A 448 32.40 -0.47 13.66
CA ILE A 448 32.06 -0.83 12.29
C ILE A 448 31.26 0.35 11.72
N SER A 449 31.70 0.89 10.60
CA SER A 449 30.95 1.91 9.89
C SER A 449 29.75 1.26 9.16
N CYS A 450 28.56 1.72 9.46
CA CYS A 450 27.30 1.14 8.98
C CYS A 450 26.53 2.17 8.14
N ALA A 451 25.98 1.74 7.00
CA ALA A 451 24.98 2.50 6.26
C ALA A 451 23.62 1.83 6.36
N PHE A 452 22.55 2.62 6.46
CA PHE A 452 21.20 2.12 6.67
C PHE A 452 20.14 3.09 6.13
N ASP A 453 18.91 2.61 5.96
CA ASP A 453 17.81 3.48 5.58
C ASP A 453 17.40 4.41 6.75
N ASN A 454 16.84 5.56 6.41
CA ASN A 454 16.49 6.61 7.36
C ASN A 454 15.30 6.25 8.29
N TYR A 455 14.64 5.10 8.12
CA TYR A 455 13.55 4.65 8.98
C TYR A 455 14.04 3.85 10.19
N ILE A 456 15.11 3.08 10.04
CA ILE A 456 15.66 2.20 11.09
C ILE A 456 15.90 2.92 12.42
N PRO A 457 16.52 4.12 12.48
CA PRO A 457 16.78 4.80 13.74
C PRO A 457 15.53 5.17 14.54
N ASN A 458 14.39 5.32 13.87
CA ASN A 458 13.15 5.74 14.49
C ASN A 458 12.38 4.58 15.17
N ASP A 459 12.82 3.34 14.94
CA ASP A 459 12.13 2.13 15.38
C ASP A 459 12.71 1.50 16.67
N ASN A 460 13.54 2.23 17.43
CA ASN A 460 14.19 1.75 18.67
C ASN A 460 14.97 0.42 18.50
N ARG A 461 15.64 0.24 17.36
CA ARG A 461 16.37 -0.98 17.04
C ARG A 461 17.82 -0.95 17.55
N GLY A 462 17.96 -0.87 18.85
CA GLY A 462 19.24 -0.78 19.54
C GLY A 462 19.54 0.63 20.07
N ILE A 463 19.94 0.69 21.32
CA ILE A 463 20.18 1.95 22.05
C ILE A 463 21.32 2.73 21.39
N GLU A 464 22.37 2.02 20.96
CA GLU A 464 23.55 2.66 20.36
C GLU A 464 23.21 3.31 19.01
N LEU A 465 22.46 2.64 18.13
CA LEU A 465 22.05 3.22 16.86
C LEU A 465 21.13 4.43 17.06
N THR A 466 20.21 4.36 18.02
CA THR A 466 19.30 5.46 18.34
C THR A 466 20.08 6.70 18.80
N ASN A 467 21.11 6.53 19.60
CA ASN A 467 21.91 7.60 20.20
C ASN A 467 23.16 7.99 19.39
N SER A 468 23.50 7.26 18.32
CA SER A 468 24.65 7.57 17.49
C SER A 468 24.50 8.86 16.70
N ASP A 469 25.62 9.52 16.39
CA ASP A 469 25.66 10.63 15.44
C ASP A 469 25.47 10.09 14.02
N LYS A 470 24.26 10.33 13.50
CA LYS A 470 23.88 9.92 12.13
C LYS A 470 24.12 11.05 11.14
N THR A 471 24.69 10.71 10.00
CA THR A 471 24.86 11.64 8.89
C THR A 471 24.23 11.10 7.63
N ASP A 472 23.57 11.99 6.87
CA ASP A 472 23.06 11.62 5.55
C ASP A 472 24.22 11.31 4.59
N VAL A 473 24.07 10.26 3.79
CA VAL A 473 25.00 9.98 2.70
C VAL A 473 24.67 10.90 1.53
N ILE A 474 25.65 11.71 1.13
CA ILE A 474 25.50 12.64 0.01
C ILE A 474 26.21 12.09 -1.21
N LEU A 475 25.51 11.98 -2.32
CA LEU A 475 26.04 11.60 -3.62
C LEU A 475 25.63 12.67 -4.66
N ASP A 476 26.57 13.18 -5.41
CA ASP A 476 26.36 14.22 -6.42
C ASP A 476 25.57 15.45 -5.88
N GLY A 477 25.88 15.83 -4.61
CA GLY A 477 25.25 16.97 -3.93
C GLY A 477 23.83 16.75 -3.41
N LYS A 478 23.31 15.52 -3.48
CA LYS A 478 21.97 15.15 -3.01
C LYS A 478 22.05 14.00 -2.00
N LYS A 479 21.03 13.88 -1.14
CA LYS A 479 20.91 12.69 -0.28
C LYS A 479 20.80 11.44 -1.15
N LEU A 480 21.62 10.44 -0.85
CA LEU A 480 21.58 9.16 -1.56
C LEU A 480 20.27 8.45 -1.27
N ARG A 481 19.54 8.11 -2.32
CA ARG A 481 18.25 7.38 -2.28
C ARG A 481 18.46 5.92 -2.62
N ILE A 482 17.67 5.03 -2.04
CA ILE A 482 17.79 3.59 -2.29
C ILE A 482 17.38 3.22 -3.73
N ASP A 483 16.42 3.92 -4.35
CA ASP A 483 16.10 3.72 -5.76
C ASP A 483 17.26 4.09 -6.69
N GLU A 484 18.02 5.13 -6.37
CA GLU A 484 19.22 5.51 -7.12
C GLU A 484 20.35 4.45 -6.93
N VAL A 485 20.49 3.89 -5.72
CA VAL A 485 21.39 2.75 -5.49
C VAL A 485 21.03 1.58 -6.40
N LEU A 486 19.75 1.20 -6.42
CA LEU A 486 19.27 0.10 -7.27
C LEU A 486 19.57 0.35 -8.75
N LYS A 487 19.30 1.57 -9.25
CA LYS A 487 19.58 1.94 -10.65
C LYS A 487 21.06 1.75 -10.99
N ARG A 488 21.95 2.30 -10.18
CA ARG A 488 23.41 2.18 -10.42
C ARG A 488 23.89 0.74 -10.35
N GLN A 489 23.35 -0.05 -9.42
CA GLN A 489 23.68 -1.47 -9.34
C GLN A 489 23.21 -2.25 -10.57
N LEU A 490 22.01 -1.97 -11.09
CA LEU A 490 21.48 -2.60 -12.30
C LEU A 490 22.29 -2.20 -13.55
N GLN A 491 22.69 -0.93 -13.68
CA GLN A 491 23.57 -0.48 -14.73
C GLN A 491 24.95 -1.17 -14.68
N ASN A 492 25.48 -1.34 -13.49
CA ASN A 492 26.77 -2.02 -13.26
C ASN A 492 26.68 -3.55 -13.41
N ALA A 493 25.48 -4.14 -13.48
CA ALA A 493 25.29 -5.57 -13.66
C ALA A 493 25.52 -6.02 -15.11
N GLU A 494 25.38 -5.11 -16.07
CA GLU A 494 25.59 -5.40 -17.49
C GLU A 494 27.04 -5.87 -17.72
N GLY A 495 27.19 -6.99 -18.42
CA GLY A 495 28.49 -7.62 -18.69
C GLY A 495 29.17 -8.32 -17.51
N LYS A 496 28.59 -8.23 -16.28
CA LYS A 496 29.11 -8.94 -15.09
C LYS A 496 28.38 -10.26 -14.79
N TYR A 497 27.14 -10.38 -15.29
CA TYR A 497 26.30 -11.53 -15.02
C TYR A 497 25.76 -12.11 -16.31
N GLU A 498 25.62 -13.45 -16.33
CA GLU A 498 24.92 -14.13 -17.41
C GLU A 498 23.41 -13.82 -17.34
N LYS A 499 22.77 -13.73 -18.50
CA LYS A 499 21.32 -13.46 -18.60
C LYS A 499 20.50 -14.52 -17.83
N GLY A 500 19.58 -14.08 -17.01
CA GLY A 500 18.73 -14.95 -16.18
C GLY A 500 19.39 -15.53 -14.94
N SER A 501 20.66 -15.17 -14.65
CA SER A 501 21.29 -15.58 -13.40
C SER A 501 20.63 -14.92 -12.18
N THR A 502 20.71 -15.58 -11.03
CA THR A 502 20.23 -15.04 -9.75
C THR A 502 21.42 -14.60 -8.92
N TYR A 503 21.34 -13.41 -8.32
CA TYR A 503 22.31 -12.96 -7.34
C TYR A 503 22.27 -13.87 -6.11
N ARG A 504 23.40 -14.54 -5.78
CA ARG A 504 23.43 -15.63 -4.78
C ARG A 504 24.38 -15.34 -3.62
N LYS A 505 24.38 -14.12 -3.11
CA LYS A 505 25.14 -13.80 -1.90
C LYS A 505 24.14 -13.59 -0.75
N PHE A 506 24.28 -14.29 0.35
CA PHE A 506 23.36 -14.24 1.49
C PHE A 506 24.13 -14.02 2.80
N ALA A 507 23.54 -13.25 3.69
CA ALA A 507 24.12 -12.79 4.93
C ALA A 507 23.73 -13.61 6.18
N LEU A 508 22.72 -14.49 6.11
CA LEU A 508 22.18 -15.15 7.31
C LEU A 508 22.20 -16.68 7.19
N GLU A 509 22.75 -17.35 8.21
CA GLU A 509 22.52 -18.75 8.50
C GLU A 509 21.84 -18.85 9.87
N GLU A 510 20.66 -19.43 9.93
CA GLU A 510 19.94 -19.58 11.18
C GLU A 510 19.28 -20.96 11.33
N THR A 511 19.15 -21.38 12.59
CA THR A 511 18.29 -22.49 12.98
C THR A 511 17.16 -21.93 13.86
N ILE A 512 15.92 -22.10 13.45
CA ILE A 512 14.75 -21.75 14.28
C ILE A 512 14.14 -23.06 14.79
N VAL A 513 14.04 -23.20 16.10
CA VAL A 513 13.48 -24.37 16.79
C VAL A 513 12.08 -24.06 17.29
#